data_6d6667d97e4b8ad40b3228334d7b30cd
#
_entry.id   6d6667d97e4b8ad40b3228334d7b30cd
#
_cell.length_a   1.000
_cell.length_b   1.000
_cell.length_c   1.000
_cell.angle_alpha   90.00
_cell.angle_beta   90.00
_cell.angle_gamma   90.00
#
_symmetry.space_group_name_H-M   'P 1'
#
loop_
_entity.id
_entity.type
_entity.pdbx_description
1 polymer ?
#
loop_
_entity_poly.entity_id
_entity_poly.type
_entity_poly.pdbx_seq_one_letter_code
_entity_poly.pdbx_strand_id
1 'polypeptide(L)'
;MRLTENILDSDLTLQAIKSLDEACLSFCEGQYMDLTFQDQLLVTEGDYLSMIEKKSGALPACGGSLGAICAGANDTYTYQMAIFGQNLGMASQLIQDINELWGQKGNGMTPSNLIQKKKSLPLIYAFDNSSISIKRELGNIYMKRVLEPEDSSRVIEVLNDCGAKDYSESRVNTLISDCLTSLRKVSIPGGDFAEFESLLEIATTQRLFNVDDTVLD
;
A
#
# COMPACT_ATOMS: atom_id res chain seq x y z
N MET A 1 17.62 15.57 -7.88
CA MET A 1 18.55 15.78 -8.99
C MET A 1 19.99 16.09 -8.58
N ARG A 2 20.29 16.70 -7.45
CA ARG A 2 21.69 16.98 -7.02
C ARG A 2 22.51 15.78 -6.50
N LEU A 3 21.87 14.67 -6.16
CA LEU A 3 22.55 13.47 -5.62
C LEU A 3 23.20 12.60 -6.72
N THR A 4 22.70 12.65 -7.95
CA THR A 4 23.19 11.82 -9.06
C THR A 4 24.38 12.46 -9.80
N GLU A 5 24.49 13.78 -9.78
CA GLU A 5 25.53 14.52 -10.56
C GLU A 5 26.97 14.32 -10.06
N ASN A 6 27.15 13.81 -8.83
CA ASN A 6 28.47 13.68 -8.21
C ASN A 6 28.94 12.25 -7.93
N ILE A 7 28.13 11.23 -8.20
CA ILE A 7 28.38 9.85 -7.72
C ILE A 7 28.41 8.81 -8.84
N LEU A 8 27.68 9.03 -9.93
CA LEU A 8 27.55 8.07 -11.02
C LEU A 8 28.18 8.60 -12.31
N ASP A 9 28.66 7.70 -13.16
CA ASP A 9 29.00 8.06 -14.53
C ASP A 9 27.75 8.53 -15.31
N SER A 10 27.94 9.09 -16.50
CA SER A 10 26.84 9.67 -17.27
C SER A 10 25.75 8.65 -17.64
N ASP A 11 26.12 7.39 -17.88
CA ASP A 11 25.17 6.35 -18.30
C ASP A 11 24.33 5.88 -17.11
N LEU A 12 24.93 5.68 -15.95
CA LEU A 12 24.22 5.36 -14.71
C LEU A 12 23.33 6.52 -14.25
N THR A 13 23.77 7.76 -14.43
CA THR A 13 22.96 8.95 -14.14
C THR A 13 21.71 8.99 -15.01
N LEU A 14 21.85 8.75 -16.32
CA LEU A 14 20.73 8.73 -17.25
C LEU A 14 19.76 7.60 -16.92
N GLN A 15 20.26 6.42 -16.61
CA GLN A 15 19.44 5.28 -16.19
C GLN A 15 18.67 5.58 -14.92
N ALA A 16 19.31 6.22 -13.92
CA ALA A 16 18.65 6.59 -12.67
C ALA A 16 17.53 7.61 -12.89
N ILE A 17 17.77 8.63 -13.72
CA ILE A 17 16.74 9.63 -14.05
C ILE A 17 15.56 8.95 -14.75
N LYS A 18 15.81 8.09 -15.75
CA LYS A 18 14.77 7.36 -16.46
C LYS A 18 13.94 6.49 -15.52
N SER A 19 14.58 5.75 -14.61
CA SER A 19 13.89 4.91 -13.62
C SER A 19 13.00 5.75 -12.70
N LEU A 20 13.47 6.93 -12.28
CA LEU A 20 12.69 7.83 -11.44
C LEU A 20 11.49 8.41 -12.20
N ASP A 21 11.66 8.84 -13.45
CA ASP A 21 10.59 9.38 -14.28
C ASP A 21 9.51 8.31 -14.53
N GLU A 22 9.90 7.07 -14.83
CA GLU A 22 8.98 5.94 -14.99
C GLU A 22 8.20 5.64 -13.69
N ALA A 23 8.88 5.69 -12.54
CA ALA A 23 8.23 5.48 -11.25
C ALA A 23 7.25 6.62 -10.90
N CYS A 24 7.60 7.87 -11.20
CA CYS A 24 6.72 9.02 -11.02
C CYS A 24 5.48 8.92 -11.92
N LEU A 25 5.65 8.52 -13.18
CA LEU A 25 4.53 8.30 -14.10
C LEU A 25 3.62 7.20 -13.58
N SER A 26 4.18 6.06 -13.18
CA SER A 26 3.44 4.94 -12.59
C SER A 26 2.66 5.37 -11.34
N PHE A 27 3.29 6.14 -10.45
CA PHE A 27 2.62 6.72 -9.29
C PHE A 27 1.41 7.58 -9.68
N CYS A 28 1.56 8.46 -10.67
CA CYS A 28 0.47 9.31 -11.16
C CYS A 28 -0.67 8.48 -11.76
N GLU A 29 -0.35 7.43 -12.52
CA GLU A 29 -1.35 6.49 -13.05
C GLU A 29 -2.10 5.78 -11.92
N GLY A 30 -1.39 5.26 -10.90
CA GLY A 30 -2.01 4.62 -9.74
C GLY A 30 -2.90 5.57 -8.95
N GLN A 31 -2.48 6.83 -8.79
CA GLN A 31 -3.29 7.85 -8.14
C GLN A 31 -4.55 8.19 -8.96
N TYR A 32 -4.44 8.23 -10.29
CA TYR A 32 -5.59 8.41 -11.17
C TYR A 32 -6.57 7.25 -11.07
N MET A 33 -6.08 5.99 -11.01
CA MET A 33 -6.92 4.80 -10.80
C MET A 33 -7.66 4.88 -9.47
N ASP A 34 -7.00 5.23 -8.36
CA ASP A 34 -7.61 5.36 -7.04
C ASP A 34 -8.76 6.38 -7.04
N LEU A 35 -8.58 7.51 -7.73
CA LEU A 35 -9.63 8.52 -7.88
C LEU A 35 -10.80 8.02 -8.73
N THR A 36 -10.53 7.37 -9.85
CA THR A 36 -11.58 6.88 -10.76
C THR A 36 -12.38 5.73 -10.15
N PHE A 37 -11.77 4.93 -9.28
CA PHE A 37 -12.46 3.85 -8.58
C PHE A 37 -13.56 4.35 -7.63
N GLN A 38 -13.45 5.58 -7.13
CA GLN A 38 -14.47 6.15 -6.23
C GLN A 38 -15.83 6.24 -6.93
N ASP A 39 -15.84 6.52 -8.23
CA ASP A 39 -17.05 6.64 -9.04
C ASP A 39 -17.57 5.30 -9.58
N GLN A 40 -16.77 4.23 -9.45
CA GLN A 40 -17.18 2.89 -9.88
C GLN A 40 -17.97 2.18 -8.79
N LEU A 41 -19.01 1.45 -9.17
CA LEU A 41 -19.77 0.65 -8.20
C LEU A 41 -18.97 -0.58 -7.73
N LEU A 42 -18.30 -1.24 -8.66
CA LEU A 42 -17.53 -2.45 -8.40
C LEU A 42 -16.09 -2.26 -8.94
N VAL A 43 -15.13 -2.66 -8.14
CA VAL A 43 -13.70 -2.76 -8.47
C VAL A 43 -13.28 -4.17 -8.09
N THR A 44 -12.53 -4.85 -8.95
CA THR A 44 -12.02 -6.19 -8.65
C THR A 44 -10.78 -6.12 -7.75
N GLU A 45 -10.47 -7.21 -7.04
CA GLU A 45 -9.22 -7.31 -6.28
C GLU A 45 -7.99 -7.11 -7.18
N GLY A 46 -8.03 -7.65 -8.42
CA GLY A 46 -6.94 -7.47 -9.38
C GLY A 46 -6.72 -6.00 -9.76
N ASP A 47 -7.80 -5.25 -9.98
CA ASP A 47 -7.72 -3.81 -10.26
C ASP A 47 -7.14 -3.05 -9.07
N TYR A 48 -7.60 -3.38 -7.84
CA TYR A 48 -7.09 -2.77 -6.62
C TYR A 48 -5.60 -3.05 -6.42
N LEU A 49 -5.17 -4.31 -6.59
CA LEU A 49 -3.75 -4.68 -6.47
C LEU A 49 -2.89 -3.95 -7.51
N SER A 50 -3.36 -3.85 -8.76
CA SER A 50 -2.67 -3.07 -9.81
C SER A 50 -2.58 -1.59 -9.46
N MET A 51 -3.65 -1.03 -8.87
CA MET A 51 -3.66 0.36 -8.43
C MET A 51 -2.63 0.60 -7.31
N ILE A 52 -2.58 -0.23 -6.27
CA ILE A 52 -1.62 -0.05 -5.16
C ILE A 52 -0.18 -0.37 -5.56
N GLU A 53 0.02 -1.29 -6.51
CA GLU A 53 1.33 -1.55 -7.11
C GLU A 53 1.90 -0.27 -7.73
N LYS A 54 1.11 0.42 -8.54
CA LYS A 54 1.50 1.68 -9.17
C LYS A 54 1.60 2.83 -8.16
N LYS A 55 0.54 3.05 -7.36
CA LYS A 55 0.43 4.19 -6.45
C LYS A 55 1.43 4.13 -5.29
N SER A 56 1.57 2.96 -4.67
CA SER A 56 2.32 2.80 -3.42
C SER A 56 3.58 1.96 -3.61
N GLY A 57 3.63 1.09 -4.62
CA GLY A 57 4.76 0.21 -4.91
C GLY A 57 5.84 0.84 -5.80
N ALA A 58 5.48 1.67 -6.77
CA ALA A 58 6.40 2.12 -7.80
C ALA A 58 7.58 2.95 -7.26
N LEU A 59 7.34 3.93 -6.39
CA LEU A 59 8.41 4.76 -5.83
C LEU A 59 9.34 3.97 -4.88
N PRO A 60 8.85 3.13 -3.96
CA PRO A 60 9.73 2.28 -3.16
C PRO A 60 10.51 1.25 -4.00
N ALA A 61 9.92 0.71 -5.08
CA ALA A 61 10.61 -0.15 -6.03
C ALA A 61 11.79 0.58 -6.70
N CYS A 62 11.54 1.80 -7.17
CA CYS A 62 12.58 2.67 -7.72
C CYS A 62 13.67 2.96 -6.68
N GLY A 63 13.30 3.29 -5.43
CA GLY A 63 14.25 3.51 -4.34
C GLY A 63 15.14 2.30 -4.08
N GLY A 64 14.55 1.09 -4.03
CA GLY A 64 15.30 -0.16 -3.88
C GLY A 64 16.28 -0.41 -5.02
N SER A 65 15.83 -0.26 -6.28
CA SER A 65 16.68 -0.45 -7.45
C SER A 65 17.81 0.59 -7.52
N LEU A 66 17.52 1.86 -7.28
CA LEU A 66 18.53 2.92 -7.29
C LEU A 66 19.56 2.74 -6.18
N GLY A 67 19.14 2.32 -4.99
CA GLY A 67 20.06 1.99 -3.90
C GLY A 67 21.03 0.89 -4.29
N ALA A 68 20.54 -0.19 -4.93
CA ALA A 68 21.36 -1.29 -5.41
C ALA A 68 22.33 -0.83 -6.53
N ILE A 69 21.87 -0.04 -7.49
CA ILE A 69 22.71 0.53 -8.57
C ILE A 69 23.83 1.40 -7.98
N CYS A 70 23.52 2.28 -7.04
CA CYS A 70 24.51 3.13 -6.38
C CYS A 70 25.55 2.32 -5.58
N ALA A 71 25.17 1.16 -5.07
CA ALA A 71 26.07 0.22 -4.40
C ALA A 71 26.91 -0.65 -5.37
N GLY A 72 26.73 -0.49 -6.70
CA GLY A 72 27.43 -1.30 -7.71
C GLY A 72 26.93 -2.74 -7.80
N ALA A 73 25.68 -3.00 -7.39
CA ALA A 73 25.07 -4.30 -7.45
C ALA A 73 24.82 -4.76 -8.90
N ASN A 74 24.78 -6.07 -9.11
CA ASN A 74 24.38 -6.64 -10.40
C ASN A 74 22.87 -6.55 -10.65
N ASP A 75 22.45 -6.83 -11.91
CA ASP A 75 21.04 -6.74 -12.32
C ASP A 75 20.10 -7.60 -11.46
N THR A 76 20.55 -8.79 -11.06
CA THR A 76 19.74 -9.69 -10.21
C THR A 76 19.45 -9.04 -8.85
N TYR A 77 20.44 -8.43 -8.23
CA TYR A 77 20.28 -7.75 -6.95
C TYR A 77 19.42 -6.51 -7.10
N THR A 78 19.67 -5.72 -8.14
CA THR A 78 18.86 -4.55 -8.46
C THR A 78 17.39 -4.92 -8.63
N TYR A 79 17.10 -5.98 -9.37
CA TYR A 79 15.74 -6.51 -9.55
C TYR A 79 15.09 -6.97 -8.23
N GLN A 80 15.82 -7.72 -7.39
CA GLN A 80 15.26 -8.19 -6.11
C GLN A 80 15.00 -7.03 -5.14
N MET A 81 15.84 -6.01 -5.15
CA MET A 81 15.62 -4.81 -4.34
C MET A 81 14.43 -3.97 -4.83
N ALA A 82 14.19 -3.95 -6.14
CA ALA A 82 12.97 -3.36 -6.70
C ALA A 82 11.72 -4.12 -6.22
N ILE A 83 11.71 -5.46 -6.28
CA ILE A 83 10.60 -6.29 -5.79
C ILE A 83 10.37 -6.09 -4.28
N PHE A 84 11.45 -6.04 -3.49
CA PHE A 84 11.37 -5.74 -2.07
C PHE A 84 10.65 -4.40 -1.83
N GLY A 85 11.11 -3.34 -2.48
CA GLY A 85 10.50 -2.01 -2.35
C GLY A 85 9.03 -1.98 -2.79
N GLN A 86 8.70 -2.62 -3.91
CA GLN A 86 7.34 -2.72 -4.42
C GLN A 86 6.39 -3.37 -3.40
N ASN A 87 6.75 -4.56 -2.91
CA ASN A 87 5.92 -5.29 -1.95
C ASN A 87 5.80 -4.55 -0.61
N LEU A 88 6.87 -3.88 -0.17
CA LEU A 88 6.85 -3.03 1.02
C LEU A 88 5.85 -1.87 0.87
N GLY A 89 5.87 -1.17 -0.26
CA GLY A 89 4.93 -0.09 -0.55
C GLY A 89 3.48 -0.57 -0.62
N MET A 90 3.23 -1.71 -1.26
CA MET A 90 1.90 -2.33 -1.34
C MET A 90 1.42 -2.77 0.05
N ALA A 91 2.26 -3.41 0.86
CA ALA A 91 1.93 -3.82 2.22
C ALA A 91 1.57 -2.62 3.10
N SER A 92 2.34 -1.53 2.99
CA SER A 92 2.07 -0.28 3.72
C SER A 92 0.71 0.31 3.36
N GLN A 93 0.32 0.28 2.08
CA GLN A 93 -1.01 0.75 1.65
C GLN A 93 -2.13 -0.11 2.24
N LEU A 94 -1.99 -1.44 2.20
CA LEU A 94 -2.98 -2.35 2.79
C LEU A 94 -3.13 -2.12 4.30
N ILE A 95 -2.02 -1.94 5.01
CA ILE A 95 -2.02 -1.63 6.45
C ILE A 95 -2.73 -0.31 6.71
N GLN A 96 -2.45 0.71 5.90
CA GLN A 96 -3.14 2.00 6.01
C GLN A 96 -4.65 1.85 5.81
N ASP A 97 -5.09 1.11 4.79
CA ASP A 97 -6.51 0.87 4.52
C ASP A 97 -7.21 0.11 5.66
N ILE A 98 -6.52 -0.87 6.27
CA ILE A 98 -7.01 -1.60 7.45
C ILE A 98 -7.12 -0.64 8.66
N ASN A 99 -6.08 0.15 8.92
CA ASN A 99 -6.05 1.08 10.05
C ASN A 99 -7.10 2.20 9.92
N GLU A 100 -7.40 2.63 8.69
CA GLU A 100 -8.48 3.60 8.45
C GLU A 100 -9.85 3.07 8.88
N LEU A 101 -10.08 1.76 8.76
CA LEU A 101 -11.37 1.13 9.10
C LEU A 101 -11.43 0.69 10.58
N TRP A 102 -10.35 0.13 11.12
CA TRP A 102 -10.33 -0.49 12.45
C TRP A 102 -9.35 0.14 13.44
N GLY A 103 -8.58 1.14 13.03
CA GLY A 103 -7.67 1.86 13.92
C GLY A 103 -8.43 2.66 14.98
N GLN A 104 -7.75 2.96 16.10
CA GLN A 104 -8.31 3.79 17.15
C GLN A 104 -8.44 5.24 16.66
N LYS A 105 -9.57 5.57 16.05
CA LYS A 105 -9.94 6.98 15.86
C LYS A 105 -10.75 7.42 17.07
N GLY A 106 -10.27 8.48 17.74
CA GLY A 106 -10.97 9.05 18.89
C GLY A 106 -12.43 9.39 18.58
N ASN A 107 -13.33 9.00 19.49
CA ASN A 107 -14.71 9.50 19.58
C ASN A 107 -15.63 9.35 18.36
N GLY A 108 -15.78 8.14 17.81
CA GLY A 108 -16.89 7.87 16.88
C GLY A 108 -16.80 8.59 15.52
N MET A 109 -15.63 9.03 15.12
CA MET A 109 -15.44 9.63 13.79
C MET A 109 -15.57 8.57 12.68
N THR A 110 -16.36 8.88 11.66
CA THR A 110 -16.46 8.06 10.46
C THR A 110 -15.11 7.93 9.78
N PRO A 111 -14.66 6.71 9.42
CA PRO A 111 -13.42 6.50 8.68
C PRO A 111 -13.37 7.33 7.38
N SER A 112 -12.24 8.00 7.13
CA SER A 112 -12.10 8.87 5.95
C SER A 112 -12.24 8.10 4.62
N ASN A 113 -11.80 6.84 4.59
CA ASN A 113 -11.96 5.97 3.43
C ASN A 113 -13.44 5.72 3.09
N LEU A 114 -14.31 5.60 4.11
CA LEU A 114 -15.75 5.47 3.89
C LEU A 114 -16.35 6.78 3.38
N ILE A 115 -16.00 7.92 4.01
CA ILE A 115 -16.48 9.24 3.55
C ILE A 115 -16.10 9.49 2.09
N GLN A 116 -14.87 9.16 1.70
CA GLN A 116 -14.35 9.32 0.34
C GLN A 116 -14.80 8.20 -0.61
N LYS A 117 -15.57 7.24 -0.12
CA LYS A 117 -16.03 6.06 -0.89
C LYS A 117 -14.90 5.28 -1.56
N LYS A 118 -13.73 5.22 -0.92
CA LYS A 118 -12.59 4.47 -1.42
C LYS A 118 -12.92 2.99 -1.54
N LYS A 119 -12.44 2.37 -2.60
CA LYS A 119 -12.57 0.93 -2.85
C LYS A 119 -11.36 0.20 -2.26
N SER A 120 -11.32 0.10 -0.92
CA SER A 120 -10.27 -0.63 -0.22
C SER A 120 -10.49 -2.15 -0.30
N LEU A 121 -9.43 -2.93 -0.11
CA LEU A 121 -9.50 -4.40 -0.19
C LEU A 121 -10.57 -5.02 0.72
N PRO A 122 -10.74 -4.60 2.00
CA PRO A 122 -11.82 -5.14 2.83
C PRO A 122 -13.20 -4.96 2.22
N LEU A 123 -13.47 -3.81 1.62
CA LEU A 123 -14.75 -3.52 0.97
C LEU A 123 -14.95 -4.40 -0.28
N ILE A 124 -13.93 -4.53 -1.12
CA ILE A 124 -13.96 -5.38 -2.31
C ILE A 124 -14.24 -6.82 -1.91
N TYR A 125 -13.54 -7.33 -0.90
CA TYR A 125 -13.77 -8.67 -0.36
C TYR A 125 -15.21 -8.86 0.12
N ALA A 126 -15.79 -7.89 0.81
CA ALA A 126 -17.18 -7.97 1.26
C ALA A 126 -18.17 -7.99 0.08
N PHE A 127 -17.93 -7.20 -0.97
CA PHE A 127 -18.73 -7.26 -2.18
C PHE A 127 -18.63 -8.62 -2.89
N ASP A 128 -17.49 -9.28 -2.86
CA ASP A 128 -17.30 -10.57 -3.54
C ASP A 128 -17.89 -11.74 -2.73
N ASN A 129 -17.77 -11.70 -1.40
CA ASN A 129 -18.03 -12.85 -0.54
C ASN A 129 -19.34 -12.79 0.27
N SER A 130 -20.07 -11.66 0.27
CA SER A 130 -21.34 -11.54 0.98
C SER A 130 -22.53 -12.07 0.17
N SER A 131 -23.67 -12.26 0.86
CA SER A 131 -24.94 -12.61 0.20
C SER A 131 -25.44 -11.47 -0.71
N ILE A 132 -26.31 -11.81 -1.66
CA ILE A 132 -26.93 -10.82 -2.57
C ILE A 132 -27.63 -9.69 -1.79
N SER A 133 -28.26 -10.02 -0.67
CA SER A 133 -28.93 -9.03 0.19
C SER A 133 -27.94 -8.01 0.74
N ILE A 134 -26.82 -8.49 1.29
CA ILE A 134 -25.76 -7.66 1.85
C ILE A 134 -25.07 -6.83 0.75
N LYS A 135 -24.81 -7.42 -0.43
CA LYS A 135 -24.25 -6.68 -1.57
C LYS A 135 -25.14 -5.51 -2.00
N ARG A 136 -26.47 -5.72 -2.01
CA ARG A 136 -27.44 -4.66 -2.31
C ARG A 136 -27.46 -3.58 -1.22
N GLU A 137 -27.38 -3.98 0.05
CA GLU A 137 -27.32 -3.06 1.19
C GLU A 137 -26.08 -2.18 1.11
N LEU A 138 -24.88 -2.76 0.95
CA LEU A 138 -23.64 -2.04 0.75
C LEU A 138 -23.71 -1.11 -0.47
N GLY A 139 -24.24 -1.59 -1.60
CA GLY A 139 -24.42 -0.78 -2.80
C GLY A 139 -25.30 0.44 -2.54
N ASN A 140 -26.42 0.27 -1.84
CA ASN A 140 -27.32 1.37 -1.48
C ASN A 140 -26.64 2.40 -0.57
N ILE A 141 -25.84 1.96 0.40
CA ILE A 141 -25.07 2.83 1.28
C ILE A 141 -24.05 3.64 0.45
N TYR A 142 -23.30 2.98 -0.41
CA TYR A 142 -22.27 3.64 -1.23
C TYR A 142 -22.83 4.55 -2.34
N MET A 143 -24.10 4.39 -2.70
CA MET A 143 -24.80 5.31 -3.61
C MET A 143 -25.30 6.59 -2.95
N LYS A 144 -25.39 6.64 -1.62
CA LYS A 144 -25.78 7.86 -0.90
C LYS A 144 -24.77 8.98 -1.18
N ARG A 145 -25.26 10.20 -1.30
CA ARG A 145 -24.40 11.39 -1.48
C ARG A 145 -23.53 11.65 -0.23
N VAL A 146 -24.13 11.49 0.93
CA VAL A 146 -23.48 11.66 2.24
C VAL A 146 -23.72 10.39 3.05
N LEU A 147 -22.69 9.89 3.69
CA LEU A 147 -22.77 8.76 4.62
C LEU A 147 -23.06 9.30 6.02
N GLU A 148 -24.09 8.77 6.64
CA GLU A 148 -24.41 9.02 8.04
C GLU A 148 -23.57 8.10 8.96
N PRO A 149 -23.38 8.44 10.24
CA PRO A 149 -22.62 7.61 11.18
C PRO A 149 -23.13 6.16 11.27
N GLU A 150 -24.45 5.98 11.18
CA GLU A 150 -25.12 4.67 11.19
C GLU A 150 -24.72 3.83 9.96
N ASP A 151 -24.62 4.46 8.79
CA ASP A 151 -24.16 3.79 7.56
C ASP A 151 -22.74 3.26 7.73
N SER A 152 -21.86 4.08 8.30
CA SER A 152 -20.47 3.72 8.56
C SER A 152 -20.36 2.57 9.54
N SER A 153 -21.14 2.61 10.63
CA SER A 153 -21.21 1.54 11.63
C SER A 153 -21.69 0.24 10.97
N ARG A 154 -22.69 0.33 10.12
CA ARG A 154 -23.24 -0.84 9.41
C ARG A 154 -22.25 -1.44 8.40
N VAL A 155 -21.50 -0.60 7.68
CA VAL A 155 -20.42 -1.09 6.79
C VAL A 155 -19.38 -1.86 7.59
N ILE A 156 -18.89 -1.30 8.71
CA ILE A 156 -17.89 -1.96 9.56
C ILE A 156 -18.41 -3.31 10.10
N GLU A 157 -19.68 -3.37 10.53
CA GLU A 157 -20.31 -4.61 10.97
C GLU A 157 -20.28 -5.68 9.86
N VAL A 158 -20.71 -5.34 8.64
CA VAL A 158 -20.67 -6.24 7.51
C VAL A 158 -19.25 -6.71 7.20
N LEU A 159 -18.26 -5.81 7.25
CA LEU A 159 -16.85 -6.16 7.02
C LEU A 159 -16.32 -7.14 8.07
N ASN A 160 -16.74 -6.98 9.34
CA ASN A 160 -16.41 -7.91 10.42
C ASN A 160 -17.05 -9.29 10.20
N ASP A 161 -18.35 -9.30 9.90
CA ASP A 161 -19.13 -10.53 9.75
C ASP A 161 -18.66 -11.40 8.60
N CYS A 162 -18.19 -10.80 7.50
CA CYS A 162 -17.69 -11.55 6.36
C CYS A 162 -16.19 -11.92 6.45
N GLY A 163 -15.47 -11.54 7.52
CA GLY A 163 -14.05 -11.85 7.69
C GLY A 163 -13.11 -11.00 6.82
N ALA A 164 -13.56 -9.83 6.35
CA ALA A 164 -12.77 -8.97 5.46
C ALA A 164 -11.47 -8.47 6.10
N LYS A 165 -11.46 -8.29 7.42
CA LYS A 165 -10.26 -7.90 8.17
C LYS A 165 -9.18 -8.97 8.09
N ASP A 166 -9.53 -10.20 8.48
CA ASP A 166 -8.59 -11.34 8.51
C ASP A 166 -8.05 -11.63 7.12
N TYR A 167 -8.91 -11.57 6.10
CA TYR A 167 -8.48 -11.68 4.71
C TYR A 167 -7.44 -10.63 4.33
N SER A 168 -7.71 -9.36 4.63
CA SER A 168 -6.81 -8.26 4.30
C SER A 168 -5.48 -8.37 5.05
N GLU A 169 -5.50 -8.77 6.33
CA GLU A 169 -4.29 -9.05 7.11
C GLU A 169 -3.48 -10.22 6.55
N SER A 170 -4.15 -11.25 6.04
CA SER A 170 -3.48 -12.36 5.34
C SER A 170 -2.76 -11.89 4.07
N ARG A 171 -3.35 -10.96 3.30
CA ARG A 171 -2.70 -10.37 2.12
C ARG A 171 -1.48 -9.53 2.49
N VAL A 172 -1.54 -8.77 3.59
CA VAL A 172 -0.37 -8.06 4.14
C VAL A 172 0.75 -9.05 4.46
N ASN A 173 0.44 -10.13 5.18
CA ASN A 173 1.42 -11.15 5.55
C ASN A 173 2.07 -11.81 4.33
N THR A 174 1.32 -12.02 3.24
CA THR A 174 1.86 -12.53 1.98
C THR A 174 2.89 -11.55 1.39
N LEU A 175 2.57 -10.26 1.28
CA LEU A 175 3.49 -9.25 0.77
C LEU A 175 4.76 -9.12 1.63
N ILE A 176 4.64 -9.20 2.95
CA ILE A 176 5.79 -9.19 3.87
C ILE A 176 6.66 -10.44 3.64
N SER A 177 6.06 -11.62 3.48
CA SER A 177 6.80 -12.86 3.15
C SER A 177 7.54 -12.74 1.81
N ASP A 178 6.93 -12.09 0.82
CA ASP A 178 7.55 -11.83 -0.48
C ASP A 178 8.72 -10.84 -0.37
N CYS A 179 8.61 -9.81 0.49
CA CYS A 179 9.74 -8.94 0.84
C CYS A 179 10.91 -9.74 1.40
N LEU A 180 10.69 -10.57 2.42
CA LEU A 180 11.74 -11.38 3.02
C LEU A 180 12.34 -12.39 2.02
N THR A 181 11.52 -12.93 1.13
CA THR A 181 11.97 -13.84 0.08
C THR A 181 12.89 -13.13 -0.92
N SER A 182 12.58 -11.90 -1.28
CA SER A 182 13.42 -11.08 -2.16
C SER A 182 14.77 -10.76 -1.52
N LEU A 183 14.79 -10.41 -0.22
CA LEU A 183 16.03 -10.20 0.53
C LEU A 183 16.92 -11.46 0.60
N ARG A 184 16.33 -12.62 0.84
CA ARG A 184 17.09 -13.89 0.90
C ARG A 184 17.76 -14.29 -0.42
N LYS A 185 17.27 -13.79 -1.54
CA LYS A 185 17.88 -14.00 -2.87
C LYS A 185 19.08 -13.07 -3.14
N VAL A 186 19.27 -12.08 -2.27
CA VAL A 186 20.39 -11.13 -2.34
C VAL A 186 21.42 -11.52 -1.29
N SER A 187 22.62 -11.95 -1.71
CA SER A 187 23.74 -12.18 -0.79
C SER A 187 24.46 -10.85 -0.57
N ILE A 188 24.24 -10.19 0.56
CA ILE A 188 24.97 -8.97 0.92
C ILE A 188 26.28 -9.41 1.60
N PRO A 189 27.47 -9.19 1.01
CA PRO A 189 28.73 -9.58 1.64
C PRO A 189 28.91 -8.86 2.99
N GLY A 190 28.99 -9.63 4.08
CA GLY A 190 29.07 -9.08 5.45
C GLY A 190 27.78 -8.41 5.92
N GLY A 191 26.69 -8.58 5.19
CA GLY A 191 25.44 -7.90 5.42
C GLY A 191 24.59 -8.54 6.51
N ASP A 192 24.20 -7.71 7.45
CA ASP A 192 23.12 -7.96 8.35
C ASP A 192 21.84 -7.44 7.68
N PHE A 193 20.80 -8.27 7.61
CA PHE A 193 19.48 -7.87 7.11
C PHE A 193 18.67 -7.10 8.17
N ALA A 194 19.24 -6.90 9.36
CA ALA A 194 18.55 -6.23 10.48
C ALA A 194 18.00 -4.84 10.12
N GLU A 195 18.69 -4.09 9.29
CA GLU A 195 18.21 -2.78 8.83
C GLU A 195 16.97 -2.90 7.93
N PHE A 196 16.92 -3.91 7.06
CA PHE A 196 15.76 -4.19 6.21
C PHE A 196 14.61 -4.78 7.03
N GLU A 197 14.90 -5.63 8.00
CA GLU A 197 13.90 -6.14 8.95
C GLU A 197 13.32 -5.01 9.79
N SER A 198 14.16 -4.07 10.26
CA SER A 198 13.71 -2.87 10.96
C SER A 198 12.84 -1.99 10.05
N LEU A 199 13.18 -1.83 8.78
CA LEU A 199 12.36 -1.09 7.83
C LEU A 199 11.00 -1.76 7.61
N LEU A 200 10.96 -3.09 7.49
CA LEU A 200 9.73 -3.85 7.42
C LEU A 200 8.91 -3.68 8.69
N GLU A 201 9.55 -3.76 9.85
CA GLU A 201 8.90 -3.53 11.14
C GLU A 201 8.30 -2.14 11.23
N ILE A 202 9.03 -1.08 10.89
CA ILE A 202 8.52 0.29 10.85
C ILE A 202 7.34 0.41 9.89
N ALA A 203 7.46 -0.09 8.67
CA ALA A 203 6.41 -0.01 7.67
C ALA A 203 5.14 -0.80 8.06
N THR A 204 5.29 -1.87 8.84
CA THR A 204 4.19 -2.70 9.32
C THR A 204 3.69 -2.27 10.70
N THR A 205 4.54 -1.65 11.52
CA THR A 205 4.22 -1.14 12.87
C THR A 205 3.52 0.22 12.81
N GLN A 206 3.34 0.83 11.65
CA GLN A 206 2.32 1.88 11.50
C GLN A 206 0.92 1.41 11.95
N ARG A 207 0.79 0.16 12.31
CA ARG A 207 -0.28 -0.35 13.17
C ARG A 207 -0.35 0.34 14.56
N LEU A 208 0.73 0.94 15.04
CA LEU A 208 0.87 1.37 16.44
C LEU A 208 1.20 2.87 16.62
N PHE A 209 1.55 3.59 15.58
CA PHE A 209 1.75 5.04 15.71
C PHE A 209 0.47 5.81 15.36
N ASN A 210 -0.53 5.73 16.25
CA ASN A 210 -1.14 6.97 16.67
C ASN A 210 -0.02 7.74 17.40
N VAL A 211 0.72 8.55 16.67
CA VAL A 211 1.47 9.62 17.29
C VAL A 211 0.42 10.45 18.02
N ASP A 212 0.42 10.37 19.34
CA ASP A 212 -0.18 11.40 20.17
C ASP A 212 0.41 12.72 19.68
N ASP A 213 -0.39 13.53 19.02
CA ASP A 213 -0.07 14.92 18.62
C ASP A 213 0.13 15.84 19.84
N THR A 214 0.59 15.31 20.98
CA THR A 214 0.76 16.04 22.23
C THR A 214 2.22 16.32 22.61
N VAL A 215 3.17 16.22 21.68
CA VAL A 215 4.57 16.63 21.94
C VAL A 215 5.07 17.57 20.84
N LEU A 216 4.44 18.72 20.69
CA LEU A 216 5.03 19.95 20.15
C LEU A 216 4.38 21.14 20.86
N ASP A 217 4.75 21.32 22.12
CA ASP A 217 4.74 22.60 22.82
C ASP A 217 6.19 22.95 23.20
#